data_fabc5bb06cac00e7fd478f857c8d408d
#
_entry.id   fabc5bb06cac00e7fd478f857c8d408d
#
_cell.length_a   1.000
_cell.length_b   1.000
_cell.length_c   1.000
_cell.angle_alpha   90.00
_cell.angle_beta   90.00
_cell.angle_gamma   90.00
#
_symmetry.space_group_name_H-M   'P 1'
#
loop_
_entity.id
_entity.type
_entity.pdbx_description
1 polymer ?
#
loop_
_entity_poly.entity_id
_entity_poly.type
_entity_poly.pdbx_seq_one_letter_code
_entity_poly.pdbx_strand_id
1 'polypeptide(L)'
;MLRMNEVIFHDLHDVLVERYGLKPSKHINTYEMLAIFLFTCGGCESNRRGQNKFKHSGETISRKFHEVLDCVVVMAQDFLRPTDPNFRNVHKRIRNDKRAYPHFKDYIGALDGTHIRVFLSPEEQVSYIDKTGIATQNVLAVYDFDMRFTYVAAGQPGSLHDTSVLYHALEADVDVFPHPPQGKYYVVDAGYPNRPGYLAPYKGERYHLPEWHRGMEPNTPKEKFNRIHSSVRNVIERSFGVLKMKWQILYKMPGYSMVTQKKIVAATMVLHNFIREHASVDVDFANFDRDPTFMPTILERYNKYAVSQHASDGSTSESSFVTMDTFRDNMATSIALAWN
;
A
#
# COMPACT_ATOMS: atom_id res chain seq x y z
N MET A 1 -14.84 -15.95 3.19
CA MET A 1 -14.39 -16.20 4.56
C MET A 1 -12.87 -16.15 4.67
N LEU A 2 -12.11 -16.88 3.83
CA LEU A 2 -10.64 -16.88 3.83
C LEU A 2 -10.00 -15.87 2.86
N ARG A 3 -10.81 -15.09 2.13
CA ARG A 3 -10.38 -14.00 1.23
C ARG A 3 -9.53 -14.43 0.03
N MET A 4 -9.53 -15.69 -0.29
CA MET A 4 -8.90 -16.27 -1.47
C MET A 4 -9.67 -17.54 -1.89
N ASN A 5 -9.48 -17.98 -3.12
CA ASN A 5 -10.05 -19.23 -3.60
C ASN A 5 -9.27 -20.45 -3.06
N GLU A 6 -9.82 -21.64 -3.27
CA GLU A 6 -9.26 -22.88 -2.73
C GLU A 6 -7.86 -23.19 -3.29
N VAL A 7 -7.63 -22.96 -4.58
CA VAL A 7 -6.33 -23.19 -5.22
C VAL A 7 -5.26 -22.34 -4.58
N ILE A 8 -5.50 -21.03 -4.47
CA ILE A 8 -4.54 -20.09 -3.85
C ILE A 8 -4.31 -20.42 -2.37
N PHE A 9 -5.33 -20.91 -1.67
CA PHE A 9 -5.18 -21.35 -0.28
C PHE A 9 -4.22 -22.54 -0.16
N HIS A 10 -4.32 -23.53 -1.08
CA HIS A 10 -3.41 -24.67 -1.11
C HIS A 10 -2.00 -24.25 -1.52
N ASP A 11 -1.86 -23.43 -2.55
CA ASP A 11 -0.55 -22.92 -2.98
C ASP A 11 0.14 -22.15 -1.85
N LEU A 12 -0.59 -21.28 -1.12
CA LEU A 12 -0.05 -20.55 0.02
C LEU A 12 0.36 -21.50 1.16
N HIS A 13 -0.46 -22.50 1.45
CA HIS A 13 -0.15 -23.52 2.46
C HIS A 13 1.15 -24.23 2.13
N ASP A 14 1.29 -24.73 0.90
CA ASP A 14 2.45 -25.53 0.49
C ASP A 14 3.72 -24.69 0.51
N VAL A 15 3.66 -23.45 0.02
CA VAL A 15 4.77 -22.50 0.10
C VAL A 15 5.17 -22.20 1.55
N LEU A 16 4.22 -22.01 2.46
CA LEU A 16 4.53 -21.77 3.89
C LEU A 16 5.19 -22.99 4.56
N VAL A 17 4.74 -24.19 4.23
CA VAL A 17 5.30 -25.43 4.79
C VAL A 17 6.68 -25.71 4.22
N GLU A 18 6.85 -25.63 2.90
CA GLU A 18 8.08 -26.02 2.23
C GLU A 18 9.22 -25.00 2.39
N ARG A 19 8.89 -23.71 2.39
CA ARG A 19 9.90 -22.65 2.32
C ARG A 19 10.02 -21.79 3.57
N TYR A 20 8.93 -21.62 4.34
CA TYR A 20 8.87 -20.65 5.44
C TYR A 20 8.65 -21.30 6.81
N GLY A 21 8.78 -22.61 6.88
CA GLY A 21 8.92 -23.35 8.13
C GLY A 21 7.62 -23.52 8.94
N LEU A 22 6.44 -23.40 8.31
CA LEU A 22 5.19 -23.71 8.98
C LEU A 22 5.11 -25.21 9.30
N LYS A 23 4.96 -25.54 10.60
CA LYS A 23 4.95 -26.94 11.07
C LYS A 23 3.66 -27.26 11.83
N PRO A 24 3.15 -28.49 11.71
CA PRO A 24 1.99 -28.91 12.48
C PRO A 24 2.34 -29.01 13.97
N SER A 25 1.33 -28.88 14.81
CA SER A 25 1.44 -29.24 16.22
C SER A 25 0.78 -30.59 16.49
N LYS A 26 0.91 -31.09 17.72
CA LYS A 26 0.38 -32.42 18.11
C LYS A 26 -1.12 -32.59 17.78
N HIS A 27 -1.91 -31.51 17.84
CA HIS A 27 -3.38 -31.56 17.72
C HIS A 27 -3.96 -30.69 16.63
N ILE A 28 -3.16 -29.88 15.93
CA ILE A 28 -3.61 -28.93 14.91
C ILE A 28 -2.68 -29.04 13.70
N ASN A 29 -3.24 -29.32 12.54
CA ASN A 29 -2.49 -29.39 11.30
C ASN A 29 -2.25 -27.99 10.71
N THR A 30 -1.36 -27.89 9.76
CA THR A 30 -0.95 -26.63 9.13
C THR A 30 -2.07 -25.94 8.34
N TYR A 31 -2.98 -26.70 7.74
CA TYR A 31 -4.17 -26.15 7.06
C TYR A 31 -5.09 -25.42 8.02
N GLU A 32 -5.34 -26.01 9.18
CA GLU A 32 -6.19 -25.38 10.20
C GLU A 32 -5.51 -24.14 10.82
N MET A 33 -4.18 -24.19 11.02
CA MET A 33 -3.41 -23.04 11.47
C MET A 33 -3.54 -21.86 10.47
N LEU A 34 -3.35 -22.13 9.18
CA LEU A 34 -3.51 -21.14 8.12
C LEU A 34 -4.95 -20.61 8.05
N ALA A 35 -5.95 -21.49 8.19
CA ALA A 35 -7.35 -21.08 8.22
C ALA A 35 -7.67 -20.15 9.40
N ILE A 36 -7.14 -20.40 10.59
CA ILE A 36 -7.27 -19.53 11.78
C ILE A 36 -6.70 -18.13 11.47
N PHE A 37 -5.51 -18.09 10.89
CA PHE A 37 -4.84 -16.83 10.55
C PHE A 37 -5.64 -16.01 9.53
N LEU A 38 -6.02 -16.62 8.40
CA LEU A 38 -6.78 -15.97 7.35
C LEU A 38 -8.18 -15.55 7.79
N PHE A 39 -8.84 -16.35 8.62
CA PHE A 39 -10.14 -16.02 9.22
C PHE A 39 -10.04 -14.76 10.07
N THR A 40 -8.98 -14.65 10.87
CA THR A 40 -8.74 -13.50 11.74
C THR A 40 -8.42 -12.24 10.92
N CYS A 41 -7.49 -12.32 9.98
CA CYS A 41 -7.10 -11.18 9.15
C CYS A 41 -8.21 -10.73 8.20
N GLY A 42 -8.86 -11.67 7.52
CA GLY A 42 -9.84 -11.38 6.48
C GLY A 42 -11.16 -10.82 6.99
N GLY A 43 -11.63 -11.24 8.16
CA GLY A 43 -12.91 -10.83 8.74
C GLY A 43 -12.78 -9.85 9.91
N CYS A 44 -11.57 -9.56 10.35
CA CYS A 44 -11.31 -8.88 11.63
C CYS A 44 -12.03 -9.62 12.77
N GLU A 45 -11.90 -10.93 12.80
CA GLU A 45 -12.65 -11.76 13.71
C GLU A 45 -12.00 -11.80 15.10
N SER A 46 -12.83 -11.70 16.12
CA SER A 46 -12.33 -11.75 17.50
C SER A 46 -11.84 -13.16 17.87
N ASN A 47 -10.92 -13.24 18.82
CA ASN A 47 -10.43 -14.52 19.34
C ASN A 47 -11.61 -15.43 19.79
N ARG A 48 -12.67 -14.87 20.44
CA ARG A 48 -13.86 -15.61 20.85
C ARG A 48 -14.61 -16.23 19.66
N ARG A 49 -14.70 -15.54 18.51
CA ARG A 49 -15.31 -16.11 17.30
C ARG A 49 -14.42 -17.23 16.72
N GLY A 50 -13.10 -17.07 16.79
CA GLY A 50 -12.14 -18.11 16.45
C GLY A 50 -12.33 -19.38 17.31
N GLN A 51 -12.43 -19.22 18.63
CA GLN A 51 -12.72 -20.34 19.55
C GLN A 51 -14.00 -21.09 19.16
N ASN A 52 -15.07 -20.35 18.90
CA ASN A 52 -16.35 -20.95 18.52
C ASN A 52 -16.28 -21.66 17.16
N LYS A 53 -15.53 -21.12 16.21
CA LYS A 53 -15.38 -21.66 14.84
C LYS A 53 -14.51 -22.91 14.80
N PHE A 54 -13.35 -22.87 15.42
CA PHE A 54 -12.33 -23.92 15.34
C PHE A 54 -12.33 -24.86 16.56
N LYS A 55 -13.19 -24.61 17.56
CA LYS A 55 -13.34 -25.44 18.76
C LYS A 55 -12.06 -25.62 19.59
N HIS A 56 -11.22 -24.57 19.60
CA HIS A 56 -10.01 -24.50 20.41
C HIS A 56 -10.09 -23.42 21.48
N SER A 57 -9.21 -23.48 22.48
CA SER A 57 -9.08 -22.45 23.52
C SER A 57 -8.57 -21.13 22.91
N GLY A 58 -8.86 -20.01 23.59
CA GLY A 58 -8.39 -18.70 23.13
C GLY A 58 -6.88 -18.56 23.08
N GLU A 59 -6.18 -19.22 23.99
CA GLU A 59 -4.71 -19.30 23.99
C GLU A 59 -4.22 -20.02 22.71
N THR A 60 -4.83 -21.16 22.41
CA THR A 60 -4.46 -21.93 21.21
C THR A 60 -4.71 -21.15 19.93
N ILE A 61 -5.86 -20.49 19.78
CA ILE A 61 -6.17 -19.62 18.63
C ILE A 61 -5.12 -18.51 18.50
N SER A 62 -4.82 -17.82 19.61
CA SER A 62 -3.83 -16.75 19.61
C SER A 62 -2.45 -17.23 19.23
N ARG A 63 -1.98 -18.33 19.81
CA ARG A 63 -0.66 -18.90 19.55
C ARG A 63 -0.53 -19.34 18.10
N LYS A 64 -1.54 -20.04 17.54
CA LYS A 64 -1.52 -20.48 16.13
C LYS A 64 -1.59 -19.32 15.16
N PHE A 65 -2.30 -18.26 15.48
CA PHE A 65 -2.29 -17.02 14.72
C PHE A 65 -0.88 -16.44 14.63
N HIS A 66 -0.15 -16.33 15.75
CA HIS A 66 1.19 -15.76 15.76
C HIS A 66 2.22 -16.66 15.05
N GLU A 67 2.13 -17.99 15.20
CA GLU A 67 3.01 -18.92 14.49
C GLU A 67 2.90 -18.73 12.95
N VAL A 68 1.68 -18.63 12.41
CA VAL A 68 1.49 -18.38 10.96
C VAL A 68 1.91 -16.96 10.58
N LEU A 69 1.58 -15.95 11.42
CA LEU A 69 1.99 -14.57 11.19
C LEU A 69 3.51 -14.47 11.03
N ASP A 70 4.28 -15.13 11.89
CA ASP A 70 5.74 -15.11 11.81
C ASP A 70 6.25 -15.75 10.51
N CYS A 71 5.66 -16.87 10.06
CA CYS A 71 6.00 -17.48 8.78
C CYS A 71 5.69 -16.55 7.60
N VAL A 72 4.52 -15.91 7.60
CA VAL A 72 4.14 -14.96 6.52
C VAL A 72 5.02 -13.71 6.52
N VAL A 73 5.47 -13.25 7.69
CA VAL A 73 6.42 -12.11 7.76
C VAL A 73 7.76 -12.46 7.14
N VAL A 74 8.24 -13.70 7.30
CA VAL A 74 9.48 -14.14 6.63
C VAL A 74 9.35 -14.10 5.10
N MET A 75 8.15 -14.36 4.54
CA MET A 75 7.89 -14.23 3.09
C MET A 75 8.12 -12.80 2.57
N ALA A 76 8.11 -11.77 3.44
CA ALA A 76 8.30 -10.37 3.01
C ALA A 76 9.60 -10.18 2.21
N GLN A 77 10.66 -10.89 2.56
CA GLN A 77 11.95 -10.83 1.85
C GLN A 77 11.85 -11.23 0.37
N ASP A 78 10.93 -12.12 0.04
CA ASP A 78 10.73 -12.61 -1.32
C ASP A 78 9.61 -11.85 -2.06
N PHE A 79 8.58 -11.42 -1.36
CA PHE A 79 7.36 -10.86 -1.97
C PHE A 79 7.28 -9.33 -1.91
N LEU A 80 7.93 -8.65 -0.94
CA LEU A 80 7.93 -7.19 -0.86
C LEU A 80 9.23 -6.61 -1.45
N ARG A 81 9.43 -6.84 -2.74
CA ARG A 81 10.56 -6.32 -3.51
C ARG A 81 10.21 -6.12 -4.97
N PRO A 82 10.91 -5.23 -5.72
CA PRO A 82 10.73 -5.12 -7.15
C PRO A 82 11.08 -6.43 -7.88
N THR A 83 10.32 -6.78 -8.91
CA THR A 83 10.63 -7.93 -9.77
C THR A 83 11.92 -7.70 -10.58
N ASP A 84 12.12 -6.45 -11.06
CA ASP A 84 13.35 -5.99 -11.69
C ASP A 84 13.94 -4.84 -10.85
N PRO A 85 14.93 -5.10 -9.98
CA PRO A 85 15.53 -4.06 -9.14
C PRO A 85 16.23 -2.93 -9.94
N ASN A 86 16.56 -3.18 -11.19
CA ASN A 86 17.22 -2.19 -12.07
C ASN A 86 16.23 -1.37 -12.89
N PHE A 87 14.94 -1.71 -12.87
CA PHE A 87 13.87 -1.03 -13.62
C PHE A 87 14.22 -0.78 -15.09
N ARG A 88 14.79 -1.80 -15.78
CA ARG A 88 15.32 -1.67 -17.14
C ARG A 88 14.24 -1.43 -18.18
N ASN A 89 13.06 -1.96 -17.97
CA ASN A 89 11.98 -1.97 -18.95
C ASN A 89 10.87 -0.99 -18.57
N VAL A 90 10.37 -0.27 -19.59
CA VAL A 90 9.12 0.50 -19.42
C VAL A 90 7.96 -0.48 -19.30
N HIS A 91 7.18 -0.38 -18.23
CA HIS A 91 6.07 -1.27 -17.99
C HIS A 91 4.99 -1.13 -19.07
N LYS A 92 4.36 -2.26 -19.46
CA LYS A 92 3.34 -2.32 -20.52
C LYS A 92 2.16 -1.35 -20.31
N ARG A 93 1.73 -1.13 -19.05
CA ARG A 93 0.64 -0.19 -18.74
C ARG A 93 0.99 1.25 -19.12
N ILE A 94 2.23 1.68 -18.89
CA ILE A 94 2.69 3.01 -19.29
C ILE A 94 2.84 3.08 -20.79
N ARG A 95 3.45 2.08 -21.42
CA ARG A 95 3.66 2.03 -22.87
C ARG A 95 2.32 2.08 -23.64
N ASN A 96 1.27 1.48 -23.08
CA ASN A 96 -0.05 1.43 -23.73
C ASN A 96 -0.95 2.64 -23.40
N ASP A 97 -0.62 3.46 -22.40
CA ASP A 97 -1.34 4.71 -22.14
C ASP A 97 -0.75 5.84 -22.98
N LYS A 98 -1.42 6.18 -24.09
CA LYS A 98 -0.99 7.23 -25.03
C LYS A 98 -0.87 8.62 -24.40
N ARG A 99 -1.53 8.87 -23.26
CA ARG A 99 -1.44 10.15 -22.52
C ARG A 99 -0.17 10.20 -21.69
N ALA A 100 0.23 9.06 -21.10
CA ALA A 100 1.40 8.97 -20.25
C ALA A 100 2.68 8.73 -21.05
N TYR A 101 2.64 7.90 -22.09
CA TYR A 101 3.79 7.63 -22.95
C TYR A 101 3.89 8.65 -24.09
N PRO A 102 5.09 9.20 -24.40
CA PRO A 102 6.41 8.85 -23.85
C PRO A 102 6.81 9.64 -22.58
N HIS A 103 6.00 10.56 -22.10
CA HIS A 103 6.38 11.53 -21.06
C HIS A 103 6.76 10.87 -19.74
N PHE A 104 6.00 9.86 -19.30
CA PHE A 104 6.23 9.11 -18.06
C PHE A 104 7.00 7.78 -18.28
N LYS A 105 7.83 7.67 -19.35
CA LYS A 105 8.57 6.43 -19.65
C LYS A 105 9.54 6.00 -18.55
N ASP A 106 10.03 6.94 -17.75
CA ASP A 106 11.00 6.70 -16.67
C ASP A 106 10.36 6.57 -15.29
N TYR A 107 9.02 6.56 -15.24
CA TYR A 107 8.22 6.26 -14.08
C TYR A 107 8.33 4.78 -13.73
N ILE A 108 8.67 4.45 -12.47
CA ILE A 108 8.93 3.07 -12.00
C ILE A 108 7.91 2.57 -10.98
N GLY A 109 7.05 3.41 -10.48
CA GLY A 109 6.02 3.07 -9.51
C GLY A 109 5.60 4.27 -8.67
N ALA A 110 4.64 4.09 -7.79
CA ALA A 110 4.16 5.12 -6.90
C ALA A 110 4.59 4.85 -5.45
N LEU A 111 4.77 5.93 -4.70
CA LEU A 111 5.04 5.90 -3.27
C LEU A 111 4.00 6.76 -2.56
N ASP A 112 3.42 6.21 -1.50
CA ASP A 112 2.43 6.94 -0.70
C ASP A 112 2.34 6.41 0.72
N GLY A 113 1.76 7.23 1.62
CA GLY A 113 1.42 6.87 2.98
C GLY A 113 -0.03 6.43 3.12
N THR A 114 -0.30 5.58 4.09
CA THR A 114 -1.68 5.28 4.51
C THR A 114 -1.77 5.13 6.02
N HIS A 115 -2.85 5.66 6.60
CA HIS A 115 -3.11 5.53 8.02
C HIS A 115 -3.86 4.24 8.33
N ILE A 116 -3.38 3.50 9.32
CA ILE A 116 -4.03 2.30 9.87
C ILE A 116 -4.22 2.53 11.37
N ARG A 117 -5.45 2.37 11.84
CA ARG A 117 -5.77 2.53 13.27
C ARG A 117 -4.91 1.60 14.11
N VAL A 118 -4.47 2.12 15.25
CA VAL A 118 -3.77 1.35 16.27
C VAL A 118 -4.60 1.29 17.55
N PHE A 119 -4.40 0.22 18.31
CA PHE A 119 -4.93 0.09 19.64
C PHE A 119 -3.76 -0.07 20.61
N LEU A 120 -3.54 0.95 21.43
CA LEU A 120 -2.42 1.09 22.35
C LEU A 120 -2.92 1.48 23.73
N SER A 121 -2.04 1.40 24.74
CA SER A 121 -2.33 1.97 26.05
C SER A 121 -2.53 3.48 25.96
N PRO A 122 -3.27 4.11 26.89
CA PRO A 122 -3.51 5.55 26.85
C PRO A 122 -2.21 6.38 26.78
N GLU A 123 -1.15 5.94 27.45
CA GLU A 123 0.15 6.63 27.49
C GLU A 123 0.85 6.55 26.13
N GLU A 124 0.86 5.38 25.50
CA GLU A 124 1.47 5.15 24.19
C GLU A 124 0.68 5.80 23.05
N GLN A 125 -0.64 5.92 23.23
CA GLN A 125 -1.53 6.39 22.18
C GLN A 125 -1.31 7.85 21.78
N VAL A 126 -0.86 8.68 22.71
CA VAL A 126 -0.72 10.14 22.51
C VAL A 126 0.13 10.49 21.28
N SER A 127 1.26 9.81 21.09
CA SER A 127 2.15 10.05 19.95
C SER A 127 1.58 9.57 18.61
N TYR A 128 0.56 8.70 18.64
CA TYR A 128 -0.08 8.13 17.44
C TYR A 128 -1.34 8.88 17.02
N ILE A 129 -1.81 9.86 17.80
CA ILE A 129 -3.00 10.65 17.44
C ILE A 129 -2.67 11.53 16.24
N ASP A 130 -3.40 11.31 15.16
CA ASP A 130 -3.29 12.11 13.94
C ASP A 130 -4.11 13.41 14.04
N LYS A 131 -4.06 14.24 13.01
CA LYS A 131 -4.80 15.52 12.94
C LYS A 131 -6.34 15.37 13.02
N THR A 132 -6.86 14.16 12.87
CA THR A 132 -8.30 13.88 13.01
C THR A 132 -8.68 13.43 14.42
N GLY A 133 -7.72 13.39 15.35
CA GLY A 133 -7.94 12.92 16.72
C GLY A 133 -8.01 11.40 16.87
N ILE A 134 -7.60 10.66 15.85
CA ILE A 134 -7.63 9.19 15.84
C ILE A 134 -6.20 8.67 15.99
N ALA A 135 -6.02 7.66 16.87
CA ALA A 135 -4.73 6.98 16.97
C ALA A 135 -4.50 6.06 15.78
N THR A 136 -3.48 6.39 14.98
CA THR A 136 -3.12 5.66 13.77
C THR A 136 -1.61 5.46 13.70
N GLN A 137 -1.17 4.39 13.03
CA GLN A 137 0.18 4.32 12.49
C GLN A 137 0.19 4.82 11.06
N ASN A 138 1.18 5.61 10.70
CA ASN A 138 1.47 5.95 9.32
C ASN A 138 2.28 4.80 8.70
N VAL A 139 1.83 4.30 7.57
CA VAL A 139 2.44 3.19 6.84
C VAL A 139 2.82 3.68 5.46
N LEU A 140 4.13 3.80 5.22
CA LEU A 140 4.68 4.10 3.90
C LEU A 140 4.75 2.83 3.08
N ALA A 141 4.32 2.88 1.82
CA ALA A 141 4.50 1.79 0.88
C ALA A 141 4.96 2.28 -0.49
N VAL A 142 5.77 1.47 -1.15
CA VAL A 142 6.14 1.60 -2.55
C VAL A 142 5.40 0.54 -3.35
N TYR A 143 4.99 0.90 -4.56
CA TYR A 143 4.03 0.15 -5.33
C TYR A 143 4.41 0.13 -6.81
N ASP A 144 4.28 -1.04 -7.46
CA ASP A 144 4.53 -1.22 -8.89
C ASP A 144 3.26 -1.16 -9.74
N PHE A 145 3.42 -1.30 -11.05
CA PHE A 145 2.32 -1.22 -12.02
C PHE A 145 1.38 -2.43 -12.00
N ASP A 146 1.81 -3.56 -11.42
CA ASP A 146 1.02 -4.78 -11.34
C ASP A 146 0.20 -4.89 -10.04
N MET A 147 0.06 -3.77 -9.31
CA MET A 147 -0.60 -3.68 -8.00
C MET A 147 0.13 -4.46 -6.90
N ARG A 148 1.45 -4.50 -6.94
CA ARG A 148 2.24 -5.18 -5.94
C ARG A 148 2.96 -4.16 -5.08
N PHE A 149 2.96 -4.40 -3.79
CA PHE A 149 3.78 -3.66 -2.86
C PHE A 149 5.23 -4.14 -2.97
N THR A 150 6.13 -3.23 -3.26
CA THR A 150 7.57 -3.55 -3.38
C THR A 150 8.37 -3.13 -2.17
N TYR A 151 7.74 -2.41 -1.23
CA TYR A 151 8.31 -2.02 0.05
C TYR A 151 7.20 -1.60 1.01
N VAL A 152 7.43 -1.80 2.31
CA VAL A 152 6.56 -1.30 3.37
C VAL A 152 7.37 -0.92 4.61
N ALA A 153 7.13 0.30 5.13
CA ALA A 153 7.54 0.72 6.46
C ALA A 153 6.31 1.01 7.31
N ALA A 154 6.07 0.18 8.33
CA ALA A 154 4.91 0.29 9.21
C ALA A 154 5.31 0.70 10.63
N GLY A 155 4.37 1.35 11.36
CA GLY A 155 4.51 1.63 12.77
C GLY A 155 5.04 3.00 13.11
N GLN A 156 5.17 3.90 12.15
CA GLN A 156 5.46 5.29 12.44
C GLN A 156 4.21 5.96 13.06
N PRO A 157 4.40 6.90 13.99
CA PRO A 157 3.27 7.65 14.55
C PRO A 157 2.41 8.33 13.50
N GLY A 158 1.09 8.24 13.63
CA GLY A 158 0.15 8.90 12.72
C GLY A 158 0.21 10.43 12.74
N SER A 159 0.83 11.01 13.75
CA SER A 159 1.12 12.46 13.83
C SER A 159 2.25 12.90 12.90
N LEU A 160 3.12 11.99 12.44
CA LEU A 160 4.22 12.30 11.54
C LEU A 160 3.73 12.58 10.11
N HIS A 161 4.32 13.61 9.50
CA HIS A 161 4.11 13.87 8.07
C HIS A 161 4.72 12.78 7.20
N ASP A 162 4.10 12.49 6.06
CA ASP A 162 4.56 11.46 5.11
C ASP A 162 6.00 11.67 4.66
N THR A 163 6.43 12.93 4.47
CA THR A 163 7.83 13.27 4.18
C THR A 163 8.79 12.80 5.27
N SER A 164 8.42 12.97 6.55
CA SER A 164 9.25 12.51 7.67
C SER A 164 9.32 10.98 7.72
N VAL A 165 8.20 10.32 7.44
CA VAL A 165 8.14 8.85 7.35
C VAL A 165 9.02 8.33 6.21
N LEU A 166 9.03 9.02 5.06
CA LEU A 166 9.93 8.70 3.95
C LEU A 166 11.39 8.83 4.34
N TYR A 167 11.79 9.93 4.98
CA TYR A 167 13.18 10.11 5.40
C TYR A 167 13.61 9.04 6.40
N HIS A 168 12.77 8.72 7.38
CA HIS A 168 13.05 7.61 8.30
C HIS A 168 13.23 6.28 7.56
N ALA A 169 12.40 5.99 6.56
CA ALA A 169 12.53 4.76 5.77
C ALA A 169 13.84 4.74 4.96
N LEU A 170 14.21 5.86 4.34
CA LEU A 170 15.46 5.98 3.56
C LEU A 170 16.72 5.84 4.44
N GLU A 171 16.66 6.21 5.71
CA GLU A 171 17.76 6.10 6.65
C GLU A 171 17.83 4.71 7.32
N ALA A 172 16.68 4.19 7.74
CA ALA A 172 16.63 2.94 8.49
C ALA A 172 16.75 1.69 7.60
N ASP A 173 16.21 1.74 6.39
CA ASP A 173 16.07 0.60 5.49
C ASP A 173 16.87 0.81 4.19
N VAL A 174 18.06 1.43 4.27
CA VAL A 174 18.87 1.83 3.12
C VAL A 174 19.14 0.69 2.13
N ASP A 175 19.34 -0.54 2.61
CA ASP A 175 19.63 -1.71 1.80
C ASP A 175 18.36 -2.42 1.25
N VAL A 176 17.20 -2.12 1.83
CA VAL A 176 15.92 -2.79 1.50
C VAL A 176 15.01 -1.88 0.70
N PHE A 177 15.09 -0.58 0.93
CA PHE A 177 14.30 0.40 0.19
C PHE A 177 14.65 0.36 -1.30
N PRO A 178 13.65 0.24 -2.21
CA PRO A 178 13.92 0.17 -3.65
C PRO A 178 14.26 1.55 -4.21
N HIS A 179 15.50 2.00 -4.00
CA HIS A 179 15.97 3.31 -4.47
C HIS A 179 15.82 3.45 -5.98
N PRO A 180 15.27 4.58 -6.48
CA PRO A 180 15.17 4.81 -7.91
C PRO A 180 16.56 4.96 -8.51
N PRO A 181 16.92 4.19 -9.58
CA PRO A 181 18.15 4.39 -10.31
C PRO A 181 18.22 5.78 -10.94
N GLN A 182 19.41 6.22 -11.30
CA GLN A 182 19.60 7.52 -11.97
C GLN A 182 18.68 7.64 -13.20
N GLY A 183 17.96 8.76 -13.28
CA GLY A 183 17.00 9.05 -14.36
C GLY A 183 15.64 8.37 -14.22
N LYS A 184 15.45 7.56 -13.18
CA LYS A 184 14.15 6.96 -12.84
C LYS A 184 13.52 7.67 -11.64
N TYR A 185 12.19 7.58 -11.51
CA TYR A 185 11.48 8.22 -10.42
C TYR A 185 10.19 7.50 -10.03
N TYR A 186 9.85 7.63 -8.75
CA TYR A 186 8.52 7.34 -8.23
C TYR A 186 7.64 8.57 -8.36
N VAL A 187 6.37 8.37 -8.65
CA VAL A 187 5.34 9.41 -8.53
C VAL A 187 4.87 9.47 -7.09
N VAL A 188 4.84 10.68 -6.53
CA VAL A 188 4.49 10.93 -5.12
C VAL A 188 3.38 11.97 -5.00
N ASP A 189 2.72 12.05 -3.85
CA ASP A 189 1.71 13.06 -3.57
C ASP A 189 2.30 14.46 -3.38
N ALA A 190 1.45 15.48 -3.40
CA ALA A 190 1.83 16.89 -3.17
C ALA A 190 2.45 17.15 -1.79
N GLY A 191 2.23 16.26 -0.83
CA GLY A 191 2.87 16.29 0.49
C GLY A 191 4.36 15.98 0.48
N TYR A 192 4.85 15.32 -0.55
CA TYR A 192 6.26 14.95 -0.67
C TYR A 192 7.05 16.03 -1.44
N PRO A 193 8.38 16.12 -1.22
CA PRO A 193 9.23 17.04 -1.98
C PRO A 193 9.43 16.56 -3.42
N ASN A 194 9.42 17.52 -4.38
CA ASN A 194 9.83 17.26 -5.75
C ASN A 194 11.36 17.27 -5.83
N ARG A 195 11.98 16.09 -5.86
CA ARG A 195 13.45 15.92 -5.81
C ARG A 195 13.90 14.76 -6.70
N PRO A 196 15.17 14.65 -7.05
CA PRO A 196 15.67 13.53 -7.85
C PRO A 196 15.20 12.17 -7.33
N GLY A 197 14.56 11.39 -8.21
CA GLY A 197 13.94 10.12 -7.87
C GLY A 197 12.49 10.17 -7.37
N TYR A 198 11.93 11.37 -7.13
CA TYR A 198 10.57 11.56 -6.62
C TYR A 198 9.88 12.72 -7.34
N LEU A 199 8.91 12.41 -8.20
CA LEU A 199 8.18 13.39 -8.99
C LEU A 199 6.85 13.74 -8.31
N ALA A 200 6.75 14.97 -7.79
CA ALA A 200 5.54 15.49 -7.16
C ALA A 200 4.73 16.35 -8.14
N PRO A 201 3.41 16.50 -7.93
CA PRO A 201 2.57 17.39 -8.74
C PRO A 201 2.85 18.86 -8.43
N TYR A 202 2.30 19.75 -9.26
CA TYR A 202 2.28 21.18 -8.98
C TYR A 202 1.27 21.49 -7.87
N LYS A 203 1.74 22.10 -6.80
CA LYS A 203 0.89 22.62 -5.71
C LYS A 203 0.10 23.84 -6.18
N GLY A 204 -1.13 23.98 -5.67
CA GLY A 204 -2.00 25.11 -6.02
C GLY A 204 -2.73 24.99 -7.37
N GLU A 205 -2.47 23.94 -8.13
CA GLU A 205 -3.17 23.63 -9.38
C GLU A 205 -4.14 22.46 -9.15
N ARG A 206 -5.21 22.34 -9.96
CA ARG A 206 -6.15 21.21 -9.87
C ARG A 206 -5.40 19.89 -9.96
N TYR A 207 -5.76 18.96 -9.10
CA TYR A 207 -5.04 17.69 -8.99
C TYR A 207 -5.95 16.47 -8.85
N HIS A 208 -6.97 16.51 -8.01
CA HIS A 208 -7.76 15.32 -7.68
C HIS A 208 -8.67 14.88 -8.83
N LEU A 209 -8.71 13.56 -9.10
CA LEU A 209 -9.53 13.00 -10.19
C LEU A 209 -11.00 13.43 -10.17
N PRO A 210 -11.71 13.51 -9.00
CA PRO A 210 -13.08 14.00 -8.95
C PRO A 210 -13.28 15.44 -9.45
N GLU A 211 -12.25 16.28 -9.39
CA GLU A 211 -12.30 17.65 -9.91
C GLU A 211 -12.37 17.67 -11.45
N TRP A 212 -11.76 16.67 -12.10
CA TRP A 212 -11.78 16.50 -13.55
C TRP A 212 -13.10 15.94 -14.08
N HIS A 213 -13.84 15.17 -13.26
CA HIS A 213 -15.15 14.61 -13.64
C HIS A 213 -16.26 15.67 -13.72
N ARG A 214 -16.04 16.88 -13.23
CA ARG A 214 -16.98 18.00 -13.32
C ARG A 214 -16.94 18.74 -14.66
N GLY A 215 -16.27 18.19 -15.67
CA GLY A 215 -16.42 18.60 -17.07
C GLY A 215 -15.53 19.76 -17.55
N MET A 216 -14.59 20.23 -16.76
CA MET A 216 -13.62 21.24 -17.21
C MET A 216 -12.28 20.59 -17.61
N GLU A 217 -11.94 20.71 -18.90
CA GLU A 217 -10.63 20.28 -19.40
C GLU A 217 -9.49 21.11 -18.78
N PRO A 218 -8.27 20.55 -18.66
CA PRO A 218 -7.13 21.28 -18.14
C PRO A 218 -6.69 22.36 -19.11
N ASN A 219 -6.53 23.60 -18.61
CA ASN A 219 -6.24 24.76 -19.43
C ASN A 219 -4.75 25.11 -19.50
N THR A 220 -3.99 24.81 -18.43
CA THR A 220 -2.57 25.16 -18.35
C THR A 220 -1.67 23.93 -18.53
N PRO A 221 -0.41 24.09 -18.94
CA PRO A 221 0.56 23.00 -18.97
C PRO A 221 0.66 22.27 -17.62
N LYS A 222 0.62 23.00 -16.51
CA LYS A 222 0.67 22.45 -15.15
C LYS A 222 -0.57 21.61 -14.81
N GLU A 223 -1.75 22.06 -15.19
CA GLU A 223 -2.98 21.28 -15.00
C GLU A 223 -2.96 20.01 -15.86
N LYS A 224 -2.50 20.09 -17.11
CA LYS A 224 -2.36 18.92 -18.00
C LYS A 224 -1.41 17.88 -17.41
N PHE A 225 -0.27 18.33 -16.91
CA PHE A 225 0.66 17.48 -16.17
C PHE A 225 -0.03 16.85 -14.94
N ASN A 226 -0.65 17.66 -14.08
CA ASN A 226 -1.30 17.19 -12.86
C ASN A 226 -2.40 16.15 -13.16
N ARG A 227 -3.16 16.30 -14.24
CA ARG A 227 -4.18 15.33 -14.65
C ARG A 227 -3.57 13.95 -14.99
N ILE A 228 -2.46 13.91 -15.75
CA ILE A 228 -1.79 12.65 -16.05
C ILE A 228 -1.14 12.09 -14.79
N HIS A 229 -0.43 12.94 -14.05
CA HIS A 229 0.24 12.57 -12.80
C HIS A 229 -0.75 11.94 -11.81
N SER A 230 -1.92 12.55 -11.56
CA SER A 230 -2.94 11.99 -10.68
C SER A 230 -3.50 10.66 -11.21
N SER A 231 -3.66 10.53 -12.52
CA SER A 231 -4.12 9.28 -13.13
C SER A 231 -3.14 8.12 -12.91
N VAL A 232 -1.83 8.36 -13.10
CA VAL A 232 -0.82 7.30 -12.90
C VAL A 232 -0.60 7.01 -11.41
N ARG A 233 -0.75 8.01 -10.51
CA ARG A 233 -0.64 7.83 -9.06
C ARG A 233 -1.87 7.15 -8.43
N ASN A 234 -3.05 7.32 -9.00
CA ASN A 234 -4.30 6.74 -8.46
C ASN A 234 -4.23 5.22 -8.22
N VAL A 235 -3.31 4.55 -8.89
CA VAL A 235 -3.08 3.10 -8.70
C VAL A 235 -2.76 2.77 -7.25
N ILE A 236 -1.93 3.56 -6.55
CA ILE A 236 -1.56 3.26 -5.16
C ILE A 236 -2.73 3.47 -4.18
N GLU A 237 -3.52 4.53 -4.35
CA GLU A 237 -4.70 4.79 -3.51
C GLU A 237 -5.72 3.65 -3.61
N ARG A 238 -5.98 3.21 -4.85
CA ARG A 238 -6.87 2.09 -5.15
C ARG A 238 -6.35 0.79 -4.53
N SER A 239 -5.06 0.60 -4.51
CA SER A 239 -4.42 -0.60 -3.94
C SER A 239 -4.53 -0.67 -2.44
N PHE A 240 -4.36 0.45 -1.75
CA PHE A 240 -4.66 0.51 -0.32
C PHE A 240 -6.14 0.24 -0.04
N GLY A 241 -7.03 0.72 -0.92
CA GLY A 241 -8.46 0.42 -0.84
C GLY A 241 -8.74 -1.08 -0.96
N VAL A 242 -8.20 -1.75 -1.98
CA VAL A 242 -8.34 -3.21 -2.17
C VAL A 242 -7.71 -3.98 -1.01
N LEU A 243 -6.51 -3.58 -0.56
CA LEU A 243 -5.83 -4.20 0.57
C LEU A 243 -6.71 -4.19 1.83
N LYS A 244 -7.24 -3.01 2.21
CA LYS A 244 -8.08 -2.85 3.39
C LYS A 244 -9.45 -3.56 3.23
N MET A 245 -10.05 -3.52 2.05
CA MET A 245 -11.28 -4.24 1.75
C MET A 245 -11.09 -5.75 1.91
N LYS A 246 -9.98 -6.29 1.44
CA LYS A 246 -9.66 -7.72 1.52
C LYS A 246 -9.27 -8.12 2.94
N TRP A 247 -8.41 -7.36 3.59
CA TRP A 247 -7.90 -7.64 4.94
C TRP A 247 -8.51 -6.69 5.96
N GLN A 248 -9.72 -7.00 6.42
CA GLN A 248 -10.53 -6.12 7.26
C GLN A 248 -9.94 -5.86 8.65
N ILE A 249 -8.96 -6.66 9.09
CA ILE A 249 -8.20 -6.40 10.31
C ILE A 249 -7.52 -5.03 10.28
N LEU A 250 -7.20 -4.49 9.09
CA LEU A 250 -6.58 -3.18 8.91
C LEU A 250 -7.53 -2.01 9.20
N TYR A 251 -8.86 -2.22 9.17
CA TYR A 251 -9.84 -1.21 9.60
C TYR A 251 -9.98 -1.13 11.12
N LYS A 252 -9.90 -2.27 11.79
CA LYS A 252 -10.10 -2.36 13.23
C LYS A 252 -9.05 -3.29 13.82
N MET A 253 -7.84 -2.78 13.94
CA MET A 253 -6.74 -3.53 14.52
C MET A 253 -7.09 -3.97 15.96
N PRO A 254 -6.97 -5.24 16.30
CA PRO A 254 -7.13 -5.69 17.69
C PRO A 254 -6.02 -5.17 18.59
N GLY A 255 -6.22 -5.25 19.92
CA GLY A 255 -5.27 -4.81 20.94
C GLY A 255 -4.03 -5.71 21.05
N TYR A 256 -3.28 -5.79 19.96
CA TYR A 256 -1.96 -6.42 19.92
C TYR A 256 -0.87 -5.41 20.27
N SER A 257 0.31 -5.91 20.68
CA SER A 257 1.49 -5.06 20.79
C SER A 257 1.81 -4.38 19.46
N MET A 258 2.46 -3.21 19.48
CA MET A 258 2.83 -2.49 18.27
C MET A 258 3.68 -3.33 17.32
N VAL A 259 4.57 -4.19 17.87
CA VAL A 259 5.36 -5.14 17.10
C VAL A 259 4.46 -6.09 16.29
N THR A 260 3.43 -6.65 16.93
CA THR A 260 2.46 -7.54 16.25
C THR A 260 1.63 -6.78 15.23
N GLN A 261 1.20 -5.55 15.52
CA GLN A 261 0.43 -4.73 14.59
C GLN A 261 1.25 -4.42 13.31
N LYS A 262 2.53 -4.07 13.44
CA LYS A 262 3.47 -3.90 12.29
C LYS A 262 3.58 -5.19 11.46
N LYS A 263 3.76 -6.33 12.11
CA LYS A 263 3.81 -7.64 11.44
C LYS A 263 2.53 -7.94 10.65
N ILE A 264 1.36 -7.63 11.21
CA ILE A 264 0.06 -7.82 10.53
C ILE A 264 -0.02 -6.96 9.26
N VAL A 265 0.41 -5.70 9.32
CA VAL A 265 0.44 -4.82 8.15
C VAL A 265 1.32 -5.42 7.06
N ALA A 266 2.57 -5.78 7.37
CA ALA A 266 3.48 -6.40 6.40
C ALA A 266 2.91 -7.72 5.85
N ALA A 267 2.42 -8.59 6.72
CA ALA A 267 1.83 -9.88 6.33
C ALA A 267 0.64 -9.72 5.37
N THR A 268 -0.24 -8.73 5.59
CA THR A 268 -1.38 -8.50 4.68
C THR A 268 -0.94 -7.99 3.31
N MET A 269 0.15 -7.24 3.22
CA MET A 269 0.76 -6.83 1.94
C MET A 269 1.46 -7.99 1.23
N VAL A 270 2.14 -8.87 1.97
CA VAL A 270 2.68 -10.13 1.43
C VAL A 270 1.58 -10.99 0.82
N LEU A 271 0.49 -11.21 1.57
CA LEU A 271 -0.66 -11.97 1.08
C LEU A 271 -1.32 -11.32 -0.15
N HIS A 272 -1.40 -9.99 -0.18
CA HIS A 272 -1.89 -9.25 -1.34
C HIS A 272 -1.03 -9.56 -2.59
N ASN A 273 0.28 -9.47 -2.46
CA ASN A 273 1.21 -9.78 -3.56
C ASN A 273 1.12 -11.25 -3.97
N PHE A 274 1.09 -12.16 -2.99
CA PHE A 274 0.96 -13.59 -3.27
C PHE A 274 -0.28 -13.89 -4.11
N ILE A 275 -1.43 -13.33 -3.75
CA ILE A 275 -2.67 -13.52 -4.51
C ILE A 275 -2.55 -12.90 -5.91
N ARG A 276 -1.92 -11.71 -6.03
CA ARG A 276 -1.71 -11.07 -7.35
C ARG A 276 -0.83 -11.89 -8.28
N GLU A 277 0.15 -12.62 -7.75
CA GLU A 277 1.07 -13.44 -8.54
C GLU A 277 0.47 -14.79 -8.93
N HIS A 278 -0.32 -15.41 -8.05
CA HIS A 278 -0.77 -16.80 -8.22
C HIS A 278 -2.22 -16.91 -8.71
N ALA A 279 -3.06 -15.91 -8.49
CA ALA A 279 -4.44 -15.94 -8.93
C ALA A 279 -4.58 -15.45 -10.38
N SER A 280 -5.03 -16.31 -11.29
CA SER A 280 -5.43 -15.89 -12.64
C SER A 280 -6.62 -14.94 -12.62
N VAL A 281 -7.57 -15.16 -11.71
CA VAL A 281 -8.71 -14.27 -11.43
C VAL A 281 -9.00 -14.27 -9.93
N ASP A 282 -8.95 -13.12 -9.31
CA ASP A 282 -9.45 -12.88 -7.94
C ASP A 282 -10.55 -11.82 -8.00
N VAL A 283 -11.69 -12.08 -7.33
CA VAL A 283 -12.90 -11.25 -7.42
C VAL A 283 -12.63 -9.81 -6.96
N ASP A 284 -11.83 -9.62 -5.92
CA ASP A 284 -11.52 -8.29 -5.38
C ASP A 284 -10.63 -7.49 -6.32
N PHE A 285 -9.73 -8.16 -7.06
CA PHE A 285 -8.86 -7.53 -8.07
C PHE A 285 -9.53 -7.37 -9.43
N ALA A 286 -10.49 -8.23 -9.79
CA ALA A 286 -11.13 -8.22 -11.10
C ALA A 286 -11.82 -6.88 -11.43
N ASN A 287 -12.47 -6.26 -10.45
CA ASN A 287 -13.10 -4.95 -10.63
C ASN A 287 -12.06 -3.85 -10.86
N PHE A 288 -10.95 -3.92 -10.15
CA PHE A 288 -9.83 -3.01 -10.33
C PHE A 288 -9.20 -3.13 -11.72
N ASP A 289 -8.99 -4.35 -12.20
CA ASP A 289 -8.34 -4.59 -13.50
C ASP A 289 -9.23 -4.19 -14.68
N ARG A 290 -10.56 -4.30 -14.52
CA ARG A 290 -11.54 -3.93 -15.56
C ARG A 290 -11.78 -2.45 -15.66
N ASP A 291 -11.82 -1.74 -14.53
CA ASP A 291 -12.18 -0.34 -14.46
C ASP A 291 -11.06 0.51 -13.84
N PRO A 292 -10.33 1.30 -14.64
CA PRO A 292 -9.29 2.20 -14.13
C PRO A 292 -9.81 3.27 -13.15
N THR A 293 -11.11 3.51 -13.13
CA THR A 293 -11.75 4.49 -12.22
C THR A 293 -12.34 3.85 -10.96
N PHE A 294 -12.37 2.53 -10.89
CA PHE A 294 -12.91 1.81 -9.74
C PHE A 294 -12.19 2.19 -8.45
N MET A 295 -12.93 2.73 -7.49
CA MET A 295 -12.46 3.01 -6.13
C MET A 295 -13.13 2.05 -5.16
N PRO A 296 -12.37 1.23 -4.44
CA PRO A 296 -12.92 0.34 -3.43
C PRO A 296 -13.65 1.14 -2.34
N THR A 297 -14.91 0.81 -2.12
CA THR A 297 -15.70 1.43 -1.06
C THR A 297 -15.49 0.72 0.27
N ILE A 298 -15.38 1.50 1.33
CA ILE A 298 -15.34 0.97 2.68
C ILE A 298 -16.70 0.35 2.99
N LEU A 299 -16.71 -0.89 3.47
CA LEU A 299 -17.96 -1.52 3.90
C LEU A 299 -18.60 -0.69 5.01
N GLU A 300 -19.91 -0.47 4.92
CA GLU A 300 -20.70 0.42 5.82
C GLU A 300 -20.40 0.17 7.32
N ARG A 301 -20.27 -1.10 7.72
CA ARG A 301 -19.90 -1.49 9.09
C ARG A 301 -18.55 -0.97 9.57
N TYR A 302 -17.67 -0.55 8.66
CA TYR A 302 -16.34 0.00 8.95
C TYR A 302 -16.24 1.51 8.74
N ASN A 303 -17.28 2.20 8.28
CA ASN A 303 -17.25 3.65 8.03
C ASN A 303 -16.78 4.44 9.26
N LYS A 304 -17.20 4.02 10.46
CA LYS A 304 -16.73 4.64 11.72
C LYS A 304 -15.25 4.44 12.03
N TYR A 305 -14.56 3.57 11.30
CA TYR A 305 -13.13 3.33 11.41
C TYR A 305 -12.35 3.90 10.23
N ALA A 306 -13.03 4.51 9.26
CA ALA A 306 -12.38 5.14 8.12
C ALA A 306 -11.49 6.28 8.62
N VAL A 307 -10.25 6.30 8.15
CA VAL A 307 -9.33 7.41 8.33
C VAL A 307 -9.23 8.09 6.98
N SER A 308 -9.57 9.38 6.93
CA SER A 308 -9.45 10.15 5.69
C SER A 308 -7.97 10.26 5.31
N GLN A 309 -7.67 9.89 4.08
CA GLN A 309 -6.37 10.21 3.47
C GLN A 309 -6.45 11.68 3.05
N HIS A 310 -5.90 12.57 3.86
CA HIS A 310 -5.76 13.96 3.46
C HIS A 310 -4.34 14.18 2.97
N ALA A 311 -4.22 14.83 1.83
CA ALA A 311 -2.96 15.40 1.39
C ALA A 311 -2.38 16.24 2.53
N SER A 312 -1.19 15.92 2.98
CA SER A 312 -0.50 16.71 3.99
C SER A 312 -0.04 18.00 3.32
N ASP A 313 -0.57 19.14 3.75
CA ASP A 313 0.00 20.44 3.43
C ASP A 313 1.38 20.56 4.09
N GLY A 314 2.38 19.91 3.50
CA GLY A 314 3.76 20.01 3.91
C GLY A 314 4.35 21.31 3.39
N SER A 315 4.47 22.32 4.23
CA SER A 315 5.39 23.44 4.00
C SER A 315 6.82 22.92 4.14
N THR A 316 7.42 22.48 3.07
CA THR A 316 8.86 22.16 3.04
C THR A 316 9.62 23.40 2.66
N SER A 317 10.62 23.74 3.48
CA SER A 317 11.61 24.77 3.22
C SER A 317 12.28 24.54 1.86
N GLU A 318 12.24 25.55 1.02
CA GLU A 318 12.93 25.58 -0.26
C GLU A 318 14.45 25.54 -0.04
N SER A 319 15.08 24.43 -0.34
CA SER A 319 16.52 24.41 -0.64
C SER A 319 16.82 23.44 -1.80
N SER A 320 17.21 24.00 -2.93
CA SER A 320 18.07 23.44 -3.98
C SER A 320 17.71 22.15 -4.69
N PHE A 321 16.50 22.04 -5.28
CA PHE A 321 16.21 20.98 -6.26
C PHE A 321 15.87 21.54 -7.66
N VAL A 322 16.64 22.50 -8.12
CA VAL A 322 16.49 23.19 -9.41
C VAL A 322 16.39 22.19 -10.59
N THR A 323 17.06 21.04 -10.50
CA THR A 323 17.08 20.04 -11.56
C THR A 323 15.77 19.28 -11.72
N MET A 324 15.06 18.93 -10.61
CA MET A 324 13.81 18.18 -10.71
C MET A 324 12.61 19.06 -11.02
N ASP A 325 12.60 20.30 -10.58
CA ASP A 325 11.59 21.27 -10.98
C ASP A 325 11.71 21.60 -12.48
N THR A 326 12.92 21.82 -12.99
CA THR A 326 13.16 22.01 -14.41
C THR A 326 12.73 20.77 -15.23
N PHE A 327 13.01 19.57 -14.74
CA PHE A 327 12.55 18.33 -15.36
C PHE A 327 11.02 18.27 -15.45
N ARG A 328 10.31 18.58 -14.34
CA ARG A 328 8.86 18.63 -14.29
C ARG A 328 8.28 19.68 -15.24
N ASP A 329 8.86 20.88 -15.29
CA ASP A 329 8.43 21.98 -16.17
C ASP A 329 8.60 21.63 -17.65
N ASN A 330 9.73 21.00 -18.03
CA ASN A 330 9.95 20.51 -19.38
C ASN A 330 8.94 19.43 -19.76
N MET A 331 8.64 18.52 -18.82
CA MET A 331 7.63 17.47 -19.03
C MET A 331 6.23 18.09 -19.21
N ALA A 332 5.85 19.05 -18.38
CA ALA A 332 4.56 19.74 -18.48
C ALA A 332 4.41 20.47 -19.82
N THR A 333 5.45 21.14 -20.29
CA THR A 333 5.49 21.80 -21.60
C THR A 333 5.34 20.78 -22.74
N SER A 334 6.09 19.68 -22.68
CA SER A 334 6.02 18.60 -23.69
C SER A 334 4.62 17.97 -23.75
N ILE A 335 4.00 17.72 -22.59
CA ILE A 335 2.61 17.25 -22.50
C ILE A 335 1.65 18.26 -23.13
N ALA A 336 1.81 19.55 -22.83
CA ALA A 336 0.92 20.58 -23.33
C ALA A 336 0.98 20.70 -24.87
N LEU A 337 2.14 20.51 -25.46
CA LEU A 337 2.33 20.51 -26.91
C LEU A 337 1.72 19.28 -27.60
N ALA A 338 1.68 18.14 -26.91
CA ALA A 338 1.10 16.90 -27.41
C ALA A 338 -0.40 16.76 -27.06
N TRP A 339 -0.99 17.73 -26.37
CA TRP A 339 -2.37 17.67 -25.92
C TRP A 339 -3.33 18.05 -27.06
N ASN A 340 -3.99 17.05 -27.64
CA ASN A 340 -5.03 17.19 -28.65
C ASN A 340 -6.42 16.96 -28.07
#